data_b7e8a1aaf79a168753810635a3cbbc84
#
_entry.id   b7e8a1aaf79a168753810635a3cbbc84
#
_cell.length_a   1.000
_cell.length_b   1.000
_cell.length_c   1.000
_cell.angle_alpha   90.00
_cell.angle_beta   90.00
_cell.angle_gamma   90.00
#
_symmetry.space_group_name_H-M   'P 1'
#
loop_
_entity.id
_entity.type
_entity.pdbx_description
1 polymer ?
#
loop_
_entity_poly.entity_id
_entity_poly.type
_entity_poly.pdbx_seq_one_letter_code
_entity_poly.pdbx_strand_id
1 'polypeptide(L)'
;MRLKHIILTTCLFSSTLAMAELPQDSRRPGGIAVIPLTSDITQVTFQHKPILISQEGQQLYAVFGIPLSTPLGSIQLETNKAPIQIEVKSYPYAEQRLKVTNQDYVNPNQSQLDRYAQEAKEQNDVYSSFTQSSWQALPKFIRPTSGKFTNSFGRKRFFNGEERAPHSGLDIPAPIGQKVVAPAD
;
A
#
# COMPACT_ATOMS: atom_id res chain seq x y z
N MET A 1 -66.46 -6.70 -25.97
CA MET A 1 -65.59 -6.00 -25.00
C MET A 1 -64.32 -6.82 -24.82
N ARG A 2 -63.21 -6.40 -25.41
CA ARG A 2 -61.93 -7.16 -25.35
C ARG A 2 -61.05 -6.59 -24.22
N LEU A 3 -60.84 -7.43 -23.20
CA LEU A 3 -60.00 -7.10 -22.05
C LEU A 3 -58.52 -7.20 -22.48
N LYS A 4 -57.77 -6.08 -22.49
CA LYS A 4 -56.33 -6.05 -22.77
C LYS A 4 -55.59 -6.32 -21.46
N HIS A 5 -54.90 -7.44 -21.38
CA HIS A 5 -54.00 -7.75 -20.28
C HIS A 5 -52.71 -6.95 -20.47
N ILE A 6 -52.42 -6.07 -19.53
CA ILE A 6 -51.14 -5.35 -19.43
C ILE A 6 -50.23 -6.23 -18.56
N ILE A 7 -49.22 -6.83 -19.19
CA ILE A 7 -48.14 -7.56 -18.46
C ILE A 7 -47.15 -6.51 -18.03
N LEU A 8 -47.10 -6.26 -16.71
CA LEU A 8 -46.08 -5.39 -16.08
C LEU A 8 -44.82 -6.22 -15.83
N THR A 9 -43.82 -6.06 -16.71
CA THR A 9 -42.51 -6.73 -16.55
C THR A 9 -41.69 -5.95 -15.52
N THR A 10 -41.59 -6.46 -14.33
CA THR A 10 -40.75 -5.89 -13.27
C THR A 10 -39.31 -6.32 -13.52
N CYS A 11 -38.48 -5.41 -14.06
CA CYS A 11 -37.03 -5.60 -14.13
C CYS A 11 -36.43 -5.47 -12.73
N LEU A 12 -36.06 -6.59 -12.12
CA LEU A 12 -35.21 -6.59 -10.93
C LEU A 12 -33.77 -6.18 -11.36
N PHE A 13 -33.40 -4.93 -11.10
CA PHE A 13 -32.01 -4.52 -11.15
C PHE A 13 -31.28 -5.13 -9.94
N SER A 14 -30.60 -6.26 -10.15
CA SER A 14 -29.61 -6.76 -9.20
C SER A 14 -28.38 -5.85 -9.29
N SER A 15 -28.27 -4.88 -8.39
CA SER A 15 -27.05 -4.12 -8.18
C SER A 15 -26.01 -5.08 -7.58
N THR A 16 -25.14 -5.63 -8.42
CA THR A 16 -23.92 -6.29 -7.97
C THR A 16 -23.03 -5.20 -7.35
N LEU A 17 -22.97 -5.15 -6.03
CA LEU A 17 -21.94 -4.41 -5.32
C LEU A 17 -20.60 -5.01 -5.77
N ALA A 18 -19.82 -4.26 -6.54
CA ALA A 18 -18.47 -4.62 -6.89
C ALA A 18 -17.63 -4.58 -5.59
N MET A 19 -17.51 -5.73 -4.93
CA MET A 19 -16.61 -5.88 -3.80
C MET A 19 -15.18 -5.71 -4.31
N ALA A 20 -14.41 -4.86 -3.67
CA ALA A 20 -12.98 -4.76 -3.98
C ALA A 20 -12.34 -6.08 -3.54
N GLU A 21 -11.69 -6.77 -4.49
CA GLU A 21 -10.97 -8.00 -4.23
C GLU A 21 -9.82 -7.74 -3.25
N LEU A 22 -9.67 -8.60 -2.24
CA LEU A 22 -8.54 -8.53 -1.31
C LEU A 22 -7.22 -8.73 -2.06
N PRO A 23 -6.15 -8.00 -1.69
CA PRO A 23 -4.85 -8.23 -2.27
C PRO A 23 -4.32 -9.62 -1.89
N GLN A 24 -3.41 -10.15 -2.69
CA GLN A 24 -2.75 -11.41 -2.38
C GLN A 24 -1.92 -11.28 -1.09
N ASP A 25 -2.13 -12.20 -0.13
CA ASP A 25 -1.33 -12.26 1.09
C ASP A 25 0.15 -12.54 0.76
N SER A 26 1.02 -11.65 1.21
CA SER A 26 2.45 -11.71 0.95
C SER A 26 3.24 -11.16 2.13
N ARG A 27 3.48 -12.00 3.14
CA ARG A 27 4.10 -11.64 4.42
C ARG A 27 5.62 -11.55 4.31
N ARG A 28 6.10 -10.50 3.68
CA ARG A 28 7.50 -10.18 3.46
C ARG A 28 7.72 -8.68 3.61
N PRO A 29 8.93 -8.19 3.87
CA PRO A 29 9.21 -6.76 3.82
C PRO A 29 8.76 -6.18 2.47
N GLY A 30 7.96 -5.12 2.47
CA GLY A 30 7.36 -4.54 1.27
C GLY A 30 6.17 -5.30 0.68
N GLY A 31 5.69 -6.36 1.33
CA GLY A 31 4.48 -7.08 0.93
C GLY A 31 3.23 -6.57 1.63
N ILE A 32 2.10 -7.21 1.37
CA ILE A 32 0.82 -6.93 2.03
C ILE A 32 0.43 -8.17 2.83
N ALA A 33 0.13 -7.99 4.11
CA ALA A 33 -0.45 -9.03 4.93
C ALA A 33 -1.98 -8.94 4.87
N VAL A 34 -2.63 -10.10 4.70
CA VAL A 34 -4.08 -10.27 4.72
C VAL A 34 -4.39 -11.34 5.75
N ILE A 35 -4.98 -10.94 6.88
CA ILE A 35 -5.10 -11.78 8.06
C ILE A 35 -6.57 -11.93 8.43
N PRO A 36 -7.14 -13.14 8.40
CA PRO A 36 -8.52 -13.34 8.82
C PRO A 36 -8.68 -13.02 10.30
N LEU A 37 -9.76 -12.33 10.63
CA LEU A 37 -10.12 -11.93 11.99
C LEU A 37 -11.40 -12.62 12.43
N THR A 38 -11.54 -12.85 13.73
CA THR A 38 -12.83 -13.20 14.33
C THR A 38 -13.72 -11.97 14.44
N SER A 39 -15.02 -12.14 14.48
CA SER A 39 -16.01 -11.04 14.46
C SER A 39 -15.95 -10.12 15.69
N ASP A 40 -15.31 -10.55 16.78
CA ASP A 40 -15.13 -9.78 18.01
C ASP A 40 -13.86 -8.91 18.02
N ILE A 41 -13.02 -9.01 16.97
CA ILE A 41 -11.87 -8.11 16.75
C ILE A 41 -12.35 -6.90 15.97
N THR A 42 -12.38 -5.75 16.63
CA THR A 42 -12.84 -4.48 16.08
C THR A 42 -11.73 -3.44 15.87
N GLN A 43 -10.55 -3.74 16.41
CA GLN A 43 -9.38 -2.88 16.30
C GLN A 43 -8.12 -3.72 16.13
N VAL A 44 -7.29 -3.33 15.17
CA VAL A 44 -5.95 -3.89 14.95
C VAL A 44 -4.97 -2.74 14.75
N THR A 45 -3.81 -2.83 15.40
CA THR A 45 -2.73 -1.86 15.22
C THR A 45 -1.40 -2.55 15.00
N PHE A 46 -0.49 -1.88 14.32
CA PHE A 46 0.91 -2.25 14.19
C PHE A 46 1.78 -1.03 14.49
N GLN A 47 2.67 -1.13 15.48
CA GLN A 47 3.49 0.01 15.94
C GLN A 47 2.63 1.25 16.24
N HIS A 48 1.53 1.06 16.96
CA HIS A 48 0.53 2.08 17.34
C HIS A 48 -0.22 2.74 16.17
N LYS A 49 -0.02 2.29 14.93
CA LYS A 49 -0.77 2.76 13.76
C LYS A 49 -1.95 1.85 13.47
N PRO A 50 -3.15 2.39 13.26
CA PRO A 50 -4.32 1.57 12.94
C PRO A 50 -4.14 0.86 11.59
N ILE A 51 -4.65 -0.37 11.55
CA ILE A 51 -4.68 -1.22 10.37
C ILE A 51 -6.10 -1.23 9.82
N LEU A 52 -6.22 -1.23 8.51
CA LEU A 52 -7.51 -1.35 7.84
C LEU A 52 -8.13 -2.73 8.14
N ILE A 53 -9.37 -2.74 8.63
CA ILE A 53 -10.21 -3.93 8.70
C ILE A 53 -11.16 -3.87 7.51
N SER A 54 -11.07 -4.84 6.62
CA SER A 54 -11.92 -5.00 5.43
C SER A 54 -12.79 -6.23 5.57
N GLN A 55 -13.93 -6.24 4.90
CA GLN A 55 -14.85 -7.37 4.91
C GLN A 55 -15.01 -7.95 3.50
N GLU A 56 -14.92 -9.27 3.38
CA GLU A 56 -15.24 -10.01 2.18
C GLU A 56 -16.26 -11.11 2.52
N GLY A 57 -17.46 -10.99 1.99
CA GLY A 57 -18.59 -11.83 2.39
C GLY A 57 -18.91 -11.63 3.89
N GLN A 58 -18.80 -12.70 4.67
CA GLN A 58 -19.01 -12.67 6.13
C GLN A 58 -17.69 -12.62 6.92
N GLN A 59 -16.55 -12.67 6.25
CA GLN A 59 -15.25 -12.73 6.88
C GLN A 59 -14.60 -11.36 6.97
N LEU A 60 -14.07 -11.01 8.15
CA LEU A 60 -13.25 -9.82 8.39
C LEU A 60 -11.76 -10.15 8.19
N TYR A 61 -11.02 -9.18 7.66
CA TYR A 61 -9.58 -9.28 7.44
C TYR A 61 -8.87 -8.01 7.89
N ALA A 62 -7.75 -8.16 8.58
CA ALA A 62 -6.79 -7.08 8.72
C ALA A 62 -5.90 -7.05 7.47
N VAL A 63 -5.82 -5.88 6.83
CA VAL A 63 -5.03 -5.69 5.60
C VAL A 63 -4.03 -4.56 5.83
N PHE A 64 -2.73 -4.87 5.76
CA PHE A 64 -1.72 -3.83 5.92
C PHE A 64 -0.45 -4.09 5.11
N GLY A 65 0.18 -3.00 4.66
CA GLY A 65 1.49 -3.04 4.02
C GLY A 65 2.60 -3.25 5.05
N ILE A 66 3.42 -4.28 4.86
CA ILE A 66 4.60 -4.53 5.69
C ILE A 66 5.74 -3.61 5.21
N PRO A 67 6.25 -2.68 6.03
CA PRO A 67 7.35 -1.81 5.62
C PRO A 67 8.57 -2.60 5.13
N LEU A 68 9.31 -2.05 4.14
CA LEU A 68 10.54 -2.67 3.64
C LEU A 68 11.62 -2.83 4.73
N SER A 69 11.57 -1.99 5.77
CA SER A 69 12.46 -2.01 6.93
C SER A 69 12.07 -3.03 8.00
N THR A 70 10.94 -3.73 7.85
CA THR A 70 10.48 -4.70 8.85
C THR A 70 11.46 -5.87 8.95
N PRO A 71 11.94 -6.21 10.16
CA PRO A 71 12.79 -7.37 10.37
C PRO A 71 12.11 -8.68 9.94
N LEU A 72 12.93 -9.66 9.56
CA LEU A 72 12.45 -11.02 9.33
C LEU A 72 12.11 -11.70 10.64
N GLY A 73 11.19 -12.67 10.59
CA GLY A 73 10.73 -13.43 11.74
C GLY A 73 9.37 -12.97 12.24
N SER A 74 9.07 -13.27 13.48
CA SER A 74 7.76 -13.01 14.07
C SER A 74 7.59 -11.54 14.43
N ILE A 75 6.51 -10.93 13.93
CA ILE A 75 6.04 -9.60 14.38
C ILE A 75 4.65 -9.74 15.00
N GLN A 76 4.30 -8.81 15.87
CA GLN A 76 3.05 -8.82 16.62
C GLN A 76 2.15 -7.68 16.17
N LEU A 77 0.88 -8.00 15.92
CA LEU A 77 -0.20 -7.04 15.78
C LEU A 77 -0.95 -6.95 17.10
N GLU A 78 -1.23 -5.75 17.54
CA GLU A 78 -2.04 -5.49 18.71
C GLU A 78 -3.52 -5.45 18.32
N THR A 79 -4.39 -5.98 19.17
CA THR A 79 -5.85 -5.97 18.93
C THR A 79 -6.57 -5.58 20.22
N ASN A 80 -7.89 -5.34 20.13
CA ASN A 80 -8.75 -5.20 21.30
C ASN A 80 -8.94 -6.53 22.07
N LYS A 81 -8.31 -7.62 21.63
CA LYS A 81 -8.27 -8.96 22.26
C LYS A 81 -6.81 -9.42 22.40
N ALA A 82 -6.57 -10.69 22.23
CA ALA A 82 -5.21 -11.24 22.22
C ALA A 82 -4.43 -10.75 20.97
N PRO A 83 -3.12 -10.48 21.11
CA PRO A 83 -2.29 -10.10 19.99
C PRO A 83 -2.18 -11.22 18.95
N ILE A 84 -2.00 -10.83 17.68
CA ILE A 84 -1.84 -11.76 16.57
C ILE A 84 -0.36 -11.78 16.17
N GLN A 85 0.23 -12.97 16.13
CA GLN A 85 1.58 -13.16 15.62
C GLN A 85 1.55 -13.49 14.14
N ILE A 86 2.41 -12.84 13.36
CA ILE A 86 2.60 -13.14 11.94
C ILE A 86 4.08 -13.30 11.63
N GLU A 87 4.40 -14.24 10.75
CA GLU A 87 5.77 -14.52 10.32
C GLU A 87 6.10 -13.74 9.07
N VAL A 88 7.14 -12.90 9.12
CA VAL A 88 7.66 -12.14 7.99
C VAL A 88 8.83 -12.89 7.37
N LYS A 89 8.64 -13.36 6.14
CA LYS A 89 9.60 -14.21 5.42
C LYS A 89 10.52 -13.38 4.53
N SER A 90 11.71 -13.89 4.27
CA SER A 90 12.65 -13.26 3.33
C SER A 90 12.10 -13.25 1.89
N TYR A 91 12.53 -12.26 1.12
CA TYR A 91 12.24 -12.18 -0.31
C TYR A 91 13.50 -11.71 -1.06
N PRO A 92 13.88 -12.37 -2.17
CA PRO A 92 15.10 -12.08 -2.90
C PRO A 92 14.92 -10.85 -3.80
N TYR A 93 14.89 -9.66 -3.22
CA TYR A 93 14.88 -8.44 -3.99
C TYR A 93 16.18 -8.29 -4.82
N ALA A 94 16.01 -7.95 -6.09
CA ALA A 94 17.14 -7.73 -6.99
C ALA A 94 17.99 -6.55 -6.53
N GLU A 95 19.30 -6.57 -6.84
CA GLU A 95 20.20 -5.46 -6.62
C GLU A 95 20.19 -4.50 -7.80
N GLN A 96 20.35 -3.22 -7.51
CA GLN A 96 20.61 -2.17 -8.48
C GLN A 96 21.89 -1.44 -8.10
N ARG A 97 22.93 -1.62 -8.90
CA ARG A 97 24.24 -0.98 -8.71
C ARG A 97 24.37 0.13 -9.73
N LEU A 98 24.45 1.38 -9.26
CA LEU A 98 24.55 2.57 -10.09
C LEU A 98 25.89 3.26 -9.89
N LYS A 99 26.50 3.67 -10.99
CA LYS A 99 27.64 4.60 -10.96
C LYS A 99 27.10 6.02 -11.07
N VAL A 100 27.22 6.77 -9.99
CA VAL A 100 26.73 8.16 -9.88
C VAL A 100 27.91 9.09 -10.03
N THR A 101 27.90 9.93 -11.06
CA THR A 101 29.00 10.87 -11.35
C THR A 101 28.90 12.15 -10.54
N ASN A 102 27.67 12.61 -10.27
CA ASN A 102 27.47 13.77 -9.41
C ASN A 102 27.59 13.36 -7.94
N GLN A 103 28.65 13.82 -7.29
CA GLN A 103 28.93 13.48 -5.90
C GLN A 103 27.89 14.02 -4.91
N ASP A 104 27.20 15.10 -5.23
CA ASP A 104 26.15 15.67 -4.36
C ASP A 104 24.98 14.70 -4.14
N TYR A 105 24.74 13.76 -5.08
CA TYR A 105 23.74 12.71 -4.91
C TYR A 105 24.21 11.54 -4.04
N VAL A 106 25.53 11.43 -3.83
CA VAL A 106 26.11 10.38 -2.98
C VAL A 106 26.43 10.94 -1.61
N ASN A 107 27.06 12.11 -1.57
CA ASN A 107 27.49 12.82 -0.37
C ASN A 107 26.97 14.27 -0.39
N PRO A 108 25.70 14.50 0.00
CA PRO A 108 25.11 15.83 0.02
C PRO A 108 25.88 16.78 0.95
N ASN A 109 25.96 18.06 0.60
CA ASN A 109 26.51 19.07 1.47
C ASN A 109 25.54 19.40 2.63
N GLN A 110 26.00 20.18 3.64
CA GLN A 110 25.21 20.46 4.85
C GLN A 110 23.89 21.15 4.52
N SER A 111 23.87 22.12 3.62
CA SER A 111 22.63 22.82 3.21
C SER A 111 21.58 21.88 2.59
N GLN A 112 22.03 20.90 1.81
CA GLN A 112 21.15 19.87 1.25
C GLN A 112 20.64 18.92 2.34
N LEU A 113 21.48 18.54 3.29
CA LEU A 113 21.07 17.70 4.44
C LEU A 113 20.04 18.42 5.31
N ASP A 114 20.22 19.70 5.59
CA ASP A 114 19.27 20.51 6.38
C ASP A 114 17.91 20.58 5.67
N ARG A 115 17.91 20.80 4.35
CA ARG A 115 16.69 20.81 3.55
C ARG A 115 15.99 19.42 3.57
N TYR A 116 16.77 18.35 3.40
CA TYR A 116 16.20 16.99 3.44
C TYR A 116 15.60 16.67 4.81
N ALA A 117 16.23 17.11 5.88
CA ALA A 117 15.71 16.92 7.23
C ALA A 117 14.37 17.67 7.44
N GLN A 118 14.27 18.89 6.94
CA GLN A 118 13.02 19.66 6.98
C GLN A 118 11.92 19.02 6.15
N GLU A 119 12.21 18.66 4.89
CA GLU A 119 11.26 18.01 3.99
C GLU A 119 10.80 16.65 4.56
N ALA A 120 11.71 15.87 5.14
CA ALA A 120 11.38 14.60 5.79
C ALA A 120 10.48 14.80 7.02
N LYS A 121 10.70 15.88 7.79
CA LYS A 121 9.83 16.21 8.92
C LYS A 121 8.42 16.52 8.45
N GLU A 122 8.26 17.40 7.45
CA GLU A 122 6.96 17.78 6.89
C GLU A 122 6.21 16.54 6.34
N GLN A 123 6.90 15.64 5.62
CA GLN A 123 6.33 14.41 5.13
C GLN A 123 5.90 13.48 6.27
N ASN A 124 6.73 13.32 7.29
CA ASN A 124 6.42 12.46 8.44
C ASN A 124 5.23 13.00 9.25
N ASP A 125 5.10 14.32 9.39
CA ASP A 125 3.97 14.96 10.07
C ASP A 125 2.66 14.62 9.32
N VAL A 126 2.66 14.64 7.98
CA VAL A 126 1.51 14.24 7.17
C VAL A 126 1.25 12.73 7.28
N TYR A 127 2.27 11.88 7.12
CA TYR A 127 2.12 10.42 7.17
C TYR A 127 1.77 9.89 8.57
N SER A 128 2.02 10.66 9.62
CA SER A 128 1.60 10.30 10.98
C SER A 128 0.16 10.72 11.28
N SER A 129 -0.42 11.59 10.45
CA SER A 129 -1.83 11.94 10.58
C SER A 129 -2.71 10.77 10.13
N PHE A 130 -3.76 10.49 10.90
CA PHE A 130 -4.75 9.48 10.58
C PHE A 130 -6.12 10.12 10.55
N THR A 131 -6.77 10.09 9.39
CA THR A 131 -8.17 10.48 9.27
C THR A 131 -9.01 9.22 9.29
N GLN A 132 -9.95 9.14 10.23
CA GLN A 132 -10.87 8.02 10.28
C GLN A 132 -11.69 8.02 8.98
N SER A 133 -11.44 7.03 8.14
CA SER A 133 -12.17 6.85 6.90
C SER A 133 -13.44 6.05 7.14
N SER A 134 -14.53 6.43 6.47
CA SER A 134 -15.75 5.64 6.39
C SER A 134 -15.64 4.48 5.39
N TRP A 135 -14.44 4.20 4.87
CA TRP A 135 -14.24 3.14 3.89
C TRP A 135 -14.45 1.77 4.54
N GLN A 136 -15.44 1.08 4.06
CA GLN A 136 -15.72 -0.32 4.42
C GLN A 136 -15.04 -1.30 3.45
N ALA A 137 -14.40 -0.79 2.40
CA ALA A 137 -13.72 -1.56 1.39
C ALA A 137 -12.37 -0.92 1.02
N LEU A 138 -11.46 -1.72 0.47
CA LEU A 138 -10.20 -1.22 -0.06
C LEU A 138 -10.44 -0.22 -1.20
N PRO A 139 -9.70 0.91 -1.24
CA PRO A 139 -9.79 1.85 -2.35
C PRO A 139 -9.31 1.21 -3.64
N LYS A 140 -10.01 1.48 -4.73
CA LYS A 140 -9.57 1.05 -6.06
C LYS A 140 -8.61 2.08 -6.63
N PHE A 141 -7.34 1.73 -6.69
CA PHE A 141 -6.33 2.57 -7.33
C PHE A 141 -6.43 2.54 -8.85
N ILE A 142 -6.32 3.71 -9.47
CA ILE A 142 -6.16 3.83 -10.91
C ILE A 142 -4.68 4.05 -11.26
N ARG A 143 -4.31 3.74 -12.49
CA ARG A 143 -2.96 3.99 -12.97
C ARG A 143 -2.74 5.50 -13.13
N PRO A 144 -1.71 6.11 -12.49
CA PRO A 144 -1.52 7.56 -12.50
C PRO A 144 -1.10 8.10 -13.87
N THR A 145 -0.44 7.28 -14.70
CA THR A 145 -0.02 7.66 -16.07
C THR A 145 0.11 6.43 -16.96
N SER A 146 0.09 6.65 -18.28
CA SER A 146 0.42 5.58 -19.24
C SER A 146 1.94 5.30 -19.19
N GLY A 147 2.33 4.06 -19.41
CA GLY A 147 3.73 3.64 -19.39
C GLY A 147 3.86 2.20 -18.91
N LYS A 148 5.02 1.59 -19.11
CA LYS A 148 5.28 0.24 -18.62
C LYS A 148 5.72 0.31 -17.16
N PHE A 149 5.12 -0.49 -16.29
CA PHE A 149 5.62 -0.64 -14.93
C PHE A 149 7.06 -1.19 -14.96
N THR A 150 7.94 -0.55 -14.20
CA THR A 150 9.25 -1.11 -13.92
C THR A 150 9.15 -2.08 -12.74
N ASN A 151 10.04 -3.04 -12.67
CA ASN A 151 10.14 -3.90 -11.49
C ASN A 151 11.16 -3.30 -10.50
N SER A 152 10.92 -2.03 -10.09
CA SER A 152 11.87 -1.26 -9.28
C SER A 152 11.63 -1.37 -7.77
N PHE A 153 10.40 -1.67 -7.34
CA PHE A 153 10.05 -1.75 -5.92
C PHE A 153 10.88 -2.79 -5.16
N GLY A 154 11.39 -2.40 -4.01
CA GLY A 154 12.16 -3.26 -3.10
C GLY A 154 13.61 -3.50 -3.54
N ARG A 155 14.06 -3.03 -4.71
CA ARG A 155 15.45 -3.23 -5.14
C ARG A 155 16.43 -2.66 -4.13
N LYS A 156 17.42 -3.47 -3.76
CA LYS A 156 18.57 -3.02 -2.97
C LYS A 156 19.43 -2.09 -3.84
N ARG A 157 19.67 -0.88 -3.38
CA ARG A 157 20.41 0.13 -4.14
C ARG A 157 21.83 0.28 -3.64
N PHE A 158 22.78 0.34 -4.58
CA PHE A 158 24.19 0.65 -4.30
C PHE A 158 24.62 1.79 -5.22
N PHE A 159 25.07 2.90 -4.65
CA PHE A 159 25.63 4.03 -5.39
C PHE A 159 27.13 4.05 -5.17
N ASN A 160 27.91 3.91 -6.26
CA ASN A 160 29.37 3.83 -6.21
C ASN A 160 29.90 2.77 -5.23
N GLY A 161 29.15 1.67 -5.04
CA GLY A 161 29.49 0.59 -4.10
C GLY A 161 28.92 0.74 -2.69
N GLU A 162 28.40 1.91 -2.33
CA GLU A 162 27.79 2.16 -1.02
C GLU A 162 26.31 1.79 -1.03
N GLU A 163 25.88 1.06 -0.01
CA GLU A 163 24.47 0.68 0.15
C GLU A 163 23.61 1.91 0.47
N ARG A 164 22.45 1.97 -0.15
CA ARG A 164 21.43 3.01 0.04
C ARG A 164 20.10 2.40 0.42
N ALA A 165 19.18 3.23 0.89
CA ALA A 165 17.82 2.78 1.16
C ALA A 165 17.22 2.06 -0.07
N PRO A 166 16.50 0.95 0.13
CA PRO A 166 15.88 0.24 -0.97
C PRO A 166 14.84 1.11 -1.67
N HIS A 167 14.58 0.80 -2.94
CA HIS A 167 13.59 1.54 -3.71
C HIS A 167 12.17 1.29 -3.15
N SER A 168 11.58 2.30 -2.53
CA SER A 168 10.27 2.20 -1.88
C SER A 168 9.08 2.50 -2.79
N GLY A 169 9.32 2.85 -4.07
CA GLY A 169 8.30 3.16 -5.06
C GLY A 169 8.31 2.25 -6.28
N LEU A 170 7.26 2.35 -7.08
CA LEU A 170 7.15 1.72 -8.39
C LEU A 170 7.24 2.81 -9.46
N ASP A 171 8.26 2.73 -10.31
CA ASP A 171 8.46 3.73 -11.37
C ASP A 171 7.64 3.40 -12.62
N ILE A 172 7.07 4.44 -13.20
CA ILE A 172 6.41 4.39 -14.53
C ILE A 172 7.12 5.42 -15.41
N PRO A 173 8.07 5.02 -16.26
CA PRO A 173 8.72 5.93 -17.17
C PRO A 173 7.71 6.61 -18.10
N ALA A 174 7.82 7.92 -18.23
CA ALA A 174 6.97 8.72 -19.08
C ALA A 174 7.77 9.89 -19.69
N PRO A 175 7.45 10.34 -20.92
CA PRO A 175 8.09 11.50 -21.51
C PRO A 175 7.70 12.79 -20.78
N ILE A 176 8.52 13.83 -20.98
CA ILE A 176 8.21 15.17 -20.45
C ILE A 176 6.87 15.66 -21.00
N GLY A 177 6.03 16.23 -20.14
CA GLY A 177 4.69 16.71 -20.49
C GLY A 177 3.59 15.65 -20.46
N GLN A 178 3.92 14.40 -20.15
CA GLN A 178 2.92 13.35 -19.95
C GLN A 178 2.02 13.68 -18.75
N LYS A 179 0.70 13.55 -18.95
CA LYS A 179 -0.28 13.78 -17.88
C LYS A 179 -0.12 12.72 -16.78
N VAL A 180 -0.13 13.19 -15.53
CA VAL A 180 -0.15 12.36 -14.32
C VAL A 180 -1.39 12.74 -13.51
N VAL A 181 -2.15 11.75 -13.07
CA VAL A 181 -3.35 11.93 -12.24
C VAL A 181 -3.16 11.27 -10.88
N ALA A 182 -3.87 11.74 -9.86
CA ALA A 182 -3.89 11.09 -8.56
C ALA A 182 -4.44 9.66 -8.70
N PRO A 183 -3.80 8.65 -8.11
CA PRO A 183 -4.27 7.26 -8.22
C PRO A 183 -5.51 6.97 -7.39
N ALA A 184 -5.78 7.77 -6.37
CA ALA A 184 -6.98 7.75 -5.53
C ALA A 184 -7.28 9.17 -5.02
N ASP A 185 -8.44 9.35 -4.38
CA ASP A 185 -8.86 10.59 -3.73
C ASP A 185 -8.10 10.83 -2.41
#